data_911403838593c7aec700c26449971ab4
#
_entry.id   911403838593c7aec700c26449971ab4
#
_cell.length_a   1.000
_cell.length_b   1.000
_cell.length_c   1.000
_cell.angle_alpha   90.00
_cell.angle_beta   90.00
_cell.angle_gamma   90.00
#
_symmetry.space_group_name_H-M   'P 1'
#
loop_
_entity.id
_entity.type
_entity.pdbx_description
1 polymer ?
#
loop_
_entity_poly.entity_id
_entity_poly.type
_entity_poly.pdbx_seq_one_letter_code
_entity_poly.pdbx_strand_id
1 'polypeptide(L)'
;MGALSAHAQAPAAPAPAWKQGMPANMATSTLAPLPGKLTATKAADVPINRIKLPPGFKVEVWADSVPGSRAIAQGDGGKYYVGTRPLGRVYEITDNGTTRTSRVVIDKLDQPTVAYRDGALFVISVDKVLRFDGIDKNPTVAPVDLTAKFNLPPEKHHNWKYIAFGPDGKLYVPFGAPCNICEAPSEEYAQIRRYNADGSGMEVLARGVRNTVGFDWHPVTKEMWFSNHGRDWLGDDTPNDTMHRLKVGGHYGFPSCHQGNMPDPDVKKAKACDGVEQPVALMGPHSATMGVTFYTGNMFPAEYRNVLFNARKGSWNRTKKIGHDVVMVRADADGKNAKVEPFMTGFSNEADQSWWGRPAYLHQMNDGAMLVSDEQNGVIYRVSYSK
;
A
#
# COMPACT_ATOMS: atom_id res chain seq x y z
N MET A 1 -27.63 -1.51 58.61
CA MET A 1 -27.26 -2.48 57.56
C MET A 1 -27.20 -1.72 56.23
N GLY A 2 -26.02 -1.36 55.82
CA GLY A 2 -25.80 -0.66 54.55
C GLY A 2 -25.52 -1.66 53.46
N ALA A 3 -26.33 -1.66 52.41
CA ALA A 3 -26.15 -2.47 51.23
C ALA A 3 -25.01 -1.86 50.37
N LEU A 4 -23.91 -2.57 50.23
CA LEU A 4 -22.84 -2.27 49.26
C LEU A 4 -23.34 -2.62 47.85
N SER A 5 -23.63 -1.60 47.06
CA SER A 5 -23.90 -1.75 45.61
C SER A 5 -22.62 -2.17 44.90
N ALA A 6 -22.55 -3.41 44.46
CA ALA A 6 -21.52 -3.87 43.55
C ALA A 6 -21.71 -3.20 42.18
N HIS A 7 -20.85 -2.26 41.86
CA HIS A 7 -20.78 -1.73 40.49
C HIS A 7 -20.18 -2.83 39.59
N ALA A 8 -21.04 -3.39 38.75
CA ALA A 8 -20.56 -4.27 37.67
C ALA A 8 -19.64 -3.45 36.74
N GLN A 9 -18.39 -3.82 36.70
CA GLN A 9 -17.41 -3.24 35.78
C GLN A 9 -17.85 -3.54 34.34
N ALA A 10 -17.99 -2.51 33.51
CA ALA A 10 -18.29 -2.69 32.09
C ALA A 10 -17.26 -3.63 31.46
N PRO A 11 -17.67 -4.55 30.58
CA PRO A 11 -16.74 -5.46 29.92
C PRO A 11 -15.64 -4.65 29.20
N ALA A 12 -14.39 -5.06 29.39
CA ALA A 12 -13.24 -4.43 28.74
C ALA A 12 -13.44 -4.44 27.22
N ALA A 13 -13.14 -3.32 26.56
CA ALA A 13 -13.19 -3.25 25.11
C ALA A 13 -12.32 -4.36 24.50
N PRO A 14 -12.75 -5.01 23.41
CA PRO A 14 -12.00 -6.08 22.79
C PRO A 14 -10.61 -5.56 22.36
N ALA A 15 -9.59 -6.40 22.53
CA ALA A 15 -8.22 -6.06 22.15
C ALA A 15 -8.16 -5.68 20.64
N PRO A 16 -7.35 -4.68 20.28
CA PRO A 16 -7.20 -4.31 18.88
C PRO A 16 -6.80 -5.49 18.00
N ALA A 17 -7.33 -5.59 16.79
CA ALA A 17 -7.12 -6.72 15.88
C ALA A 17 -5.63 -6.98 15.55
N TRP A 18 -4.77 -5.96 15.60
CA TRP A 18 -3.33 -6.11 15.39
C TRP A 18 -2.59 -6.83 16.54
N LYS A 19 -3.22 -6.97 17.71
CA LYS A 19 -2.68 -7.74 18.84
C LYS A 19 -2.98 -9.24 18.77
N GLN A 20 -3.80 -9.68 17.84
CA GLN A 20 -4.11 -11.10 17.68
C GLN A 20 -2.84 -11.89 17.36
N GLY A 21 -2.67 -13.05 18.02
CA GLY A 21 -1.48 -13.88 17.88
C GLY A 21 -0.21 -13.30 18.51
N MET A 22 -0.32 -12.24 19.33
CA MET A 22 0.81 -11.67 20.07
C MET A 22 1.23 -12.64 21.17
N PRO A 23 2.51 -13.07 21.21
CA PRO A 23 2.99 -14.00 22.22
C PRO A 23 2.89 -13.42 23.64
N ALA A 24 2.65 -14.27 24.63
CA ALA A 24 2.50 -13.84 26.03
C ALA A 24 3.73 -13.08 26.57
N ASN A 25 4.93 -13.48 26.17
CA ASN A 25 6.17 -12.77 26.53
C ASN A 25 6.32 -11.38 25.88
N MET A 26 5.47 -11.04 24.91
CA MET A 26 5.41 -9.74 24.26
C MET A 26 4.26 -8.87 24.77
N ALA A 27 3.48 -9.34 25.75
CA ALA A 27 2.29 -8.64 26.26
C ALA A 27 2.57 -7.20 26.75
N THR A 28 3.79 -6.95 27.24
CA THR A 28 4.27 -5.62 27.69
C THR A 28 5.04 -4.87 26.60
N SER A 29 5.11 -5.38 25.38
CA SER A 29 5.82 -4.75 24.28
C SER A 29 5.20 -3.38 23.94
N THR A 30 6.07 -2.40 23.72
CA THR A 30 5.70 -1.06 23.23
C THR A 30 5.60 -1.00 21.70
N LEU A 31 5.87 -2.12 21.02
CA LEU A 31 5.72 -2.21 19.57
C LEU A 31 4.23 -2.08 19.20
N ALA A 32 3.93 -1.18 18.28
CA ALA A 32 2.58 -0.94 17.80
C ALA A 32 2.62 -0.44 16.35
N PRO A 33 1.57 -0.71 15.55
CA PRO A 33 1.48 -0.22 14.18
C PRO A 33 1.15 1.29 14.14
N LEU A 34 1.74 2.05 15.03
CA LEU A 34 1.51 3.48 15.10
C LEU A 34 1.96 4.14 13.80
N PRO A 35 1.09 4.94 13.16
CA PRO A 35 1.57 5.89 12.19
C PRO A 35 2.53 6.81 12.95
N GLY A 36 3.72 7.05 12.38
CA GLY A 36 4.57 8.12 12.85
C GLY A 36 3.79 9.43 12.88
N LYS A 37 4.24 10.42 13.61
CA LYS A 37 3.62 11.74 13.61
C LYS A 37 3.62 12.25 12.15
N LEU A 38 2.42 12.37 11.58
CA LEU A 38 2.26 12.92 10.24
C LEU A 38 2.57 14.42 10.27
N THR A 39 3.43 14.87 9.40
CA THR A 39 3.83 16.27 9.30
C THR A 39 3.53 16.81 7.91
N ALA A 40 3.32 18.10 7.81
CA ALA A 40 3.33 18.86 6.56
C ALA A 40 4.70 19.54 6.46
N THR A 41 5.74 18.74 6.29
CA THR A 41 7.13 19.20 6.26
C THR A 41 7.34 20.06 5.01
N LYS A 42 7.93 21.24 5.19
CA LYS A 42 8.27 22.10 4.06
C LYS A 42 9.44 21.52 3.28
N ALA A 43 9.47 21.74 1.98
CA ALA A 43 10.53 21.22 1.11
C ALA A 43 11.94 21.54 1.63
N ALA A 44 12.14 22.75 2.15
CA ALA A 44 13.44 23.20 2.69
C ALA A 44 13.87 22.45 3.97
N ASP A 45 12.94 21.87 4.72
CA ASP A 45 13.19 21.19 6.01
C ASP A 45 13.36 19.67 5.83
N VAL A 46 13.15 19.15 4.63
CA VAL A 46 13.34 17.72 4.34
C VAL A 46 14.84 17.42 4.26
N PRO A 47 15.38 16.45 5.03
CA PRO A 47 16.80 16.11 4.99
C PRO A 47 17.14 15.27 3.75
N ILE A 48 16.89 15.83 2.56
CA ILE A 48 17.00 15.16 1.26
C ILE A 48 18.42 14.65 0.97
N ASN A 49 19.42 15.29 1.56
CA ASN A 49 20.83 14.91 1.45
C ASN A 49 21.15 13.55 2.11
N ARG A 50 20.27 13.03 2.95
CA ARG A 50 20.40 11.68 3.52
C ARG A 50 19.93 10.58 2.55
N ILE A 51 19.15 10.94 1.54
CA ILE A 51 18.66 9.97 0.56
C ILE A 51 19.83 9.53 -0.33
N LYS A 52 19.93 8.23 -0.51
CA LYS A 52 20.94 7.59 -1.38
C LYS A 52 20.24 6.93 -2.56
N LEU A 53 20.78 7.18 -3.73
CA LEU A 53 20.34 6.63 -5.01
C LEU A 53 21.56 6.08 -5.77
N PRO A 54 21.37 5.20 -6.76
CA PRO A 54 22.43 4.81 -7.69
C PRO A 54 23.03 6.01 -8.43
N PRO A 55 24.27 5.89 -8.91
CA PRO A 55 24.92 6.98 -9.67
C PRO A 55 24.09 7.47 -10.85
N GLY A 56 24.08 8.79 -11.07
CA GLY A 56 23.33 9.47 -12.14
C GLY A 56 21.87 9.78 -11.79
N PHE A 57 21.32 9.18 -10.74
CA PHE A 57 19.99 9.54 -10.26
C PHE A 57 20.04 10.78 -9.36
N LYS A 58 18.99 11.57 -9.43
CA LYS A 58 18.77 12.76 -8.62
C LYS A 58 17.39 12.67 -7.94
N VAL A 59 17.28 13.27 -6.76
CA VAL A 59 16.02 13.39 -6.05
C VAL A 59 15.79 14.84 -5.64
N GLU A 60 14.56 15.28 -5.78
CA GLU A 60 14.09 16.60 -5.32
C GLU A 60 12.75 16.43 -4.59
N VAL A 61 12.41 17.37 -3.71
CA VAL A 61 11.03 17.48 -3.21
C VAL A 61 10.20 18.14 -4.30
N TRP A 62 9.34 17.34 -4.93
CA TRP A 62 8.47 17.79 -6.01
C TRP A 62 7.24 18.54 -5.52
N ALA A 63 6.64 18.05 -4.42
CA ALA A 63 5.53 18.72 -3.73
C ALA A 63 5.63 18.50 -2.23
N ASP A 64 5.14 19.47 -1.46
CA ASP A 64 5.04 19.42 -0.01
C ASP A 64 3.62 19.69 0.49
N SER A 65 3.43 19.70 1.81
CA SER A 65 2.16 20.03 2.46
C SER A 65 1.00 19.07 2.15
N VAL A 66 1.32 17.78 1.91
CA VAL A 66 0.38 16.67 1.66
C VAL A 66 0.51 15.56 2.70
N PRO A 67 0.34 15.86 4.02
CA PRO A 67 0.54 14.88 5.09
C PRO A 67 -0.33 13.64 4.90
N GLY A 68 0.25 12.49 5.21
CA GLY A 68 -0.42 11.20 5.05
C GLY A 68 -0.53 10.71 3.61
N SER A 69 0.21 11.31 2.66
CA SER A 69 0.19 10.98 1.24
C SER A 69 0.49 9.51 0.97
N ARG A 70 -0.34 8.89 0.15
CA ARG A 70 -0.21 7.50 -0.31
C ARG A 70 -0.35 7.40 -1.82
N ALA A 71 -1.41 6.73 -2.30
CA ALA A 71 -1.64 6.53 -3.72
C ALA A 71 -1.71 7.87 -4.48
N ILE A 72 -1.07 7.89 -5.65
CA ILE A 72 -1.04 9.04 -6.55
C ILE A 72 -1.74 8.61 -7.84
N ALA A 73 -2.70 9.40 -8.31
CA ALA A 73 -3.34 9.24 -9.60
C ALA A 73 -3.15 10.52 -10.43
N GLN A 74 -2.65 10.37 -11.63
CA GLN A 74 -2.47 11.49 -12.55
C GLN A 74 -3.80 11.77 -13.28
N GLY A 75 -4.29 12.98 -13.17
CA GLY A 75 -5.41 13.53 -13.92
C GLY A 75 -4.97 14.29 -15.15
N ASP A 76 -5.88 15.05 -15.74
CA ASP A 76 -5.62 15.87 -16.92
C ASP A 76 -5.04 17.24 -16.52
N GLY A 77 -4.40 17.91 -17.47
CA GLY A 77 -3.96 19.32 -17.32
C GLY A 77 -2.95 19.55 -16.20
N GLY A 78 -2.04 18.62 -15.95
CA GLY A 78 -1.00 18.75 -14.91
C GLY A 78 -1.52 18.53 -13.48
N LYS A 79 -2.66 17.91 -13.32
CA LYS A 79 -3.25 17.59 -12.01
C LYS A 79 -2.86 16.20 -11.53
N TYR A 80 -2.62 16.10 -10.23
CA TYR A 80 -2.36 14.83 -9.54
C TYR A 80 -3.24 14.76 -8.30
N TYR A 81 -3.89 13.63 -8.11
CA TYR A 81 -4.73 13.35 -6.95
C TYR A 81 -4.03 12.41 -6.00
N VAL A 82 -4.00 12.75 -4.70
CA VAL A 82 -3.26 12.01 -3.71
C VAL A 82 -4.20 11.58 -2.58
N GLY A 83 -4.41 10.27 -2.46
CA GLY A 83 -5.17 9.68 -1.37
C GLY A 83 -4.34 9.61 -0.09
N THR A 84 -5.03 9.59 1.06
CA THR A 84 -4.39 9.46 2.38
C THR A 84 -4.98 8.30 3.15
N ARG A 85 -4.36 7.94 4.28
CA ARG A 85 -4.97 6.94 5.15
C ARG A 85 -5.60 7.58 6.41
N PRO A 86 -4.82 8.12 7.35
CA PRO A 86 -5.42 8.51 8.65
C PRO A 86 -6.14 9.85 8.60
N LEU A 87 -5.85 10.71 7.61
CA LEU A 87 -6.43 12.05 7.54
C LEU A 87 -7.77 12.12 6.83
N GLY A 88 -8.15 11.07 6.10
CA GLY A 88 -9.44 11.03 5.42
C GLY A 88 -9.60 12.02 4.25
N ARG A 89 -8.48 12.40 3.62
CA ARG A 89 -8.42 13.45 2.60
C ARG A 89 -7.92 12.96 1.27
N VAL A 90 -8.37 13.64 0.22
CA VAL A 90 -7.74 13.61 -1.10
C VAL A 90 -7.21 15.01 -1.39
N TYR A 91 -5.93 15.07 -1.70
CA TYR A 91 -5.29 16.30 -2.18
C TYR A 91 -5.30 16.33 -3.70
N GLU A 92 -5.47 17.53 -4.26
CA GLU A 92 -5.12 17.85 -5.63
C GLU A 92 -3.78 18.59 -5.61
N ILE A 93 -2.84 18.17 -6.43
CA ILE A 93 -1.62 18.89 -6.72
C ILE A 93 -1.73 19.37 -8.16
N THR A 94 -1.57 20.67 -8.38
CA THR A 94 -1.49 21.26 -9.72
C THR A 94 -0.02 21.54 -10.03
N ASP A 95 0.49 20.91 -11.07
CA ASP A 95 1.82 21.12 -11.62
C ASP A 95 1.71 21.95 -12.90
N ASN A 96 2.26 23.16 -12.90
CA ASN A 96 2.34 24.02 -14.08
C ASN A 96 3.73 24.00 -14.74
N GLY A 97 4.58 23.03 -14.36
CA GLY A 97 5.94 22.87 -14.83
C GLY A 97 7.00 23.64 -14.02
N THR A 98 6.62 24.79 -13.44
CA THR A 98 7.53 25.62 -12.64
C THR A 98 7.25 25.51 -11.15
N THR A 99 5.97 25.54 -10.78
CA THR A 99 5.52 25.47 -9.38
C THR A 99 4.47 24.40 -9.21
N ARG A 100 4.36 23.88 -7.97
CA ARG A 100 3.34 22.92 -7.56
C ARG A 100 2.57 23.51 -6.40
N THR A 101 1.25 23.45 -6.51
CA THR A 101 0.35 23.88 -5.44
C THR A 101 -0.52 22.73 -5.01
N SER A 102 -0.68 22.53 -3.71
CA SER A 102 -1.51 21.46 -3.14
C SER A 102 -2.72 22.05 -2.42
N ARG A 103 -3.87 21.40 -2.54
CA ARG A 103 -5.09 21.71 -1.79
C ARG A 103 -5.90 20.46 -1.48
N VAL A 104 -6.72 20.52 -0.45
CA VAL A 104 -7.71 19.46 -0.17
C VAL A 104 -8.89 19.67 -1.12
N VAL A 105 -9.26 18.62 -1.86
CA VAL A 105 -10.44 18.62 -2.75
C VAL A 105 -11.55 17.72 -2.26
N ILE A 106 -11.23 16.68 -1.48
CA ILE A 106 -12.20 15.80 -0.84
C ILE A 106 -11.75 15.61 0.62
N ASP A 107 -12.67 15.66 1.57
CA ASP A 107 -12.40 15.52 3.00
C ASP A 107 -13.44 14.61 3.67
N LYS A 108 -13.13 14.17 4.89
CA LYS A 108 -14.03 13.39 5.76
C LYS A 108 -14.41 11.99 5.22
N LEU A 109 -13.53 11.37 4.45
CA LEU A 109 -13.65 9.97 4.07
C LEU A 109 -12.77 9.08 4.98
N ASP A 110 -13.19 7.85 5.23
CA ASP A 110 -12.39 6.92 6.02
C ASP A 110 -11.35 6.21 5.13
N GLN A 111 -10.08 6.62 5.23
CA GLN A 111 -8.94 6.02 4.51
C GLN A 111 -9.09 6.03 2.97
N PRO A 112 -9.29 7.19 2.32
CA PRO A 112 -9.50 7.26 0.88
C PRO A 112 -8.26 6.90 0.06
N THR A 113 -8.47 6.19 -1.03
CA THR A 113 -7.52 5.97 -2.12
C THR A 113 -8.10 6.47 -3.44
N VAL A 114 -7.25 6.60 -4.44
CA VAL A 114 -7.61 7.23 -5.71
C VAL A 114 -7.16 6.42 -6.91
N ALA A 115 -7.96 6.44 -7.99
CA ALA A 115 -7.57 6.08 -9.34
C ALA A 115 -8.22 7.05 -10.33
N TYR A 116 -7.55 7.33 -11.44
CA TYR A 116 -8.08 8.24 -12.46
C TYR A 116 -8.18 7.52 -13.80
N ARG A 117 -9.29 7.77 -14.51
CA ARG A 117 -9.49 7.25 -15.85
C ARG A 117 -10.53 8.07 -16.62
N ASP A 118 -10.25 8.35 -17.88
CA ASP A 118 -11.19 8.93 -18.84
C ASP A 118 -11.89 10.21 -18.31
N GLY A 119 -11.13 11.11 -17.68
CA GLY A 119 -11.65 12.37 -17.12
C GLY A 119 -12.38 12.22 -15.78
N ALA A 120 -12.37 11.04 -15.17
CA ALA A 120 -13.04 10.79 -13.91
C ALA A 120 -12.08 10.30 -12.81
N LEU A 121 -12.20 10.88 -11.61
CA LEU A 121 -11.52 10.41 -10.41
C LEU A 121 -12.42 9.43 -9.66
N PHE A 122 -11.90 8.23 -9.44
CA PHE A 122 -12.50 7.22 -8.58
C PHE A 122 -11.86 7.29 -7.20
N VAL A 123 -12.69 7.36 -6.17
CA VAL A 123 -12.25 7.39 -4.78
C VAL A 123 -12.92 6.25 -4.03
N ILE A 124 -12.12 5.34 -3.48
CA ILE A 124 -12.63 4.28 -2.59
C ILE A 124 -12.13 4.55 -1.18
N SER A 125 -13.05 4.56 -0.23
CA SER A 125 -12.77 4.57 1.20
C SER A 125 -13.14 3.23 1.83
N VAL A 126 -13.13 3.15 3.17
CA VAL A 126 -13.57 1.94 3.87
C VAL A 126 -15.03 1.62 3.53
N ASP A 127 -15.87 2.62 3.48
CA ASP A 127 -17.33 2.53 3.43
C ASP A 127 -17.98 3.14 2.17
N LYS A 128 -17.18 3.73 1.26
CA LYS A 128 -17.73 4.43 0.09
C LYS A 128 -16.92 4.17 -1.18
N VAL A 129 -17.63 4.16 -2.30
CA VAL A 129 -17.06 4.23 -3.65
C VAL A 129 -17.71 5.38 -4.39
N LEU A 130 -16.91 6.39 -4.72
CA LEU A 130 -17.35 7.65 -5.32
C LEU A 130 -16.64 7.87 -6.65
N ARG A 131 -17.36 8.36 -7.67
CA ARG A 131 -16.80 8.77 -8.94
C ARG A 131 -17.08 10.25 -9.20
N PHE A 132 -16.05 11.00 -9.51
CA PHE A 132 -16.11 12.44 -9.76
C PHE A 132 -15.80 12.70 -11.24
N ASP A 133 -16.84 12.86 -12.05
CA ASP A 133 -16.71 13.10 -13.49
C ASP A 133 -16.30 14.56 -13.77
N GLY A 134 -15.19 14.76 -14.46
CA GLY A 134 -14.71 16.09 -14.85
C GLY A 134 -14.12 16.92 -13.70
N ILE A 135 -13.64 16.28 -12.62
CA ILE A 135 -13.07 16.95 -11.45
C ILE A 135 -11.89 17.88 -11.79
N ASP A 136 -11.13 17.58 -12.84
CA ASP A 136 -10.03 18.44 -13.31
C ASP A 136 -10.51 19.83 -13.72
N LYS A 137 -11.72 19.94 -14.25
CA LYS A 137 -12.34 21.18 -14.70
C LYS A 137 -13.20 21.81 -13.62
N ASN A 138 -13.85 20.98 -12.80
CA ASN A 138 -14.72 21.44 -11.71
C ASN A 138 -14.40 20.66 -10.41
N PRO A 139 -13.51 21.18 -9.55
CA PRO A 139 -13.12 20.50 -8.31
C PRO A 139 -14.23 20.40 -7.24
N THR A 140 -15.37 21.02 -7.48
CA THR A 140 -16.56 20.97 -6.62
C THR A 140 -17.67 20.10 -7.21
N VAL A 141 -17.38 19.34 -8.26
CA VAL A 141 -18.36 18.44 -8.88
C VAL A 141 -18.92 17.45 -7.87
N ALA A 142 -20.23 17.26 -7.88
CA ALA A 142 -20.88 16.27 -7.02
C ALA A 142 -20.49 14.84 -7.49
N PRO A 143 -20.15 13.92 -6.56
CA PRO A 143 -19.83 12.56 -6.93
C PRO A 143 -21.06 11.75 -7.33
N VAL A 144 -20.84 10.79 -8.20
CA VAL A 144 -21.75 9.65 -8.41
C VAL A 144 -21.41 8.60 -7.35
N ASP A 145 -22.37 8.25 -6.49
CA ASP A 145 -22.20 7.21 -5.47
C ASP A 145 -22.40 5.81 -6.08
N LEU A 146 -21.34 5.02 -6.08
CA LEU A 146 -21.32 3.65 -6.60
C LEU A 146 -21.28 2.60 -5.46
N THR A 147 -21.34 3.03 -4.20
CA THR A 147 -21.09 2.19 -3.01
C THR A 147 -21.91 0.89 -3.01
N ALA A 148 -23.21 0.97 -3.30
CA ALA A 148 -24.11 -0.19 -3.28
C ALA A 148 -23.71 -1.31 -4.27
N LYS A 149 -22.85 -1.02 -5.26
CA LYS A 149 -22.41 -1.99 -6.28
C LYS A 149 -21.14 -2.76 -5.90
N PHE A 150 -20.45 -2.34 -4.82
CA PHE A 150 -19.13 -2.86 -4.49
C PHE A 150 -19.08 -3.87 -3.34
N ASN A 151 -20.17 -4.03 -2.60
CA ASN A 151 -20.24 -4.93 -1.44
C ASN A 151 -19.00 -4.81 -0.53
N LEU A 152 -18.79 -3.60 0.05
CA LEU A 152 -17.63 -3.28 0.87
C LEU A 152 -17.74 -3.93 2.24
N PRO A 153 -16.73 -4.72 2.69
CA PRO A 153 -16.70 -5.22 4.06
C PRO A 153 -16.55 -4.08 5.06
N PRO A 154 -17.21 -4.15 6.24
CA PRO A 154 -17.27 -3.04 7.19
C PRO A 154 -16.03 -2.87 8.06
N GLU A 155 -15.18 -3.89 8.19
CA GLU A 155 -14.02 -3.86 9.08
C GLU A 155 -12.95 -2.90 8.57
N LYS A 156 -12.35 -2.16 9.53
CA LYS A 156 -11.29 -1.18 9.23
C LYS A 156 -9.90 -1.79 9.15
N HIS A 157 -9.68 -2.98 9.72
CA HIS A 157 -8.40 -3.66 9.69
C HIS A 157 -8.10 -4.14 8.27
N HIS A 158 -6.91 -3.84 7.74
CA HIS A 158 -6.48 -4.08 6.35
C HIS A 158 -7.49 -3.57 5.28
N ASN A 159 -8.26 -2.56 5.59
CA ASN A 159 -9.31 -2.05 4.70
C ASN A 159 -8.90 -0.81 3.89
N TRP A 160 -7.71 -0.22 4.12
CA TRP A 160 -7.16 0.71 3.15
C TRP A 160 -6.78 -0.08 1.89
N LYS A 161 -7.32 0.32 0.76
CA LYS A 161 -7.17 -0.40 -0.52
C LYS A 161 -6.33 0.42 -1.48
N TYR A 162 -5.41 -0.19 -2.21
CA TYR A 162 -4.91 0.40 -3.43
C TYR A 162 -5.84 0.01 -4.57
N ILE A 163 -6.15 0.93 -5.46
CA ILE A 163 -7.02 0.68 -6.62
C ILE A 163 -6.35 1.19 -7.89
N ALA A 164 -6.52 0.47 -8.97
CA ALA A 164 -6.07 0.91 -10.29
C ALA A 164 -6.90 0.24 -11.40
N PHE A 165 -6.94 0.88 -12.56
CA PHE A 165 -7.54 0.29 -13.76
C PHE A 165 -6.52 -0.60 -14.47
N GLY A 166 -6.92 -1.82 -14.76
CA GLY A 166 -6.10 -2.76 -15.52
C GLY A 166 -6.09 -2.47 -17.03
N PRO A 167 -5.19 -3.17 -17.75
CA PRO A 167 -5.14 -3.08 -19.22
C PRO A 167 -6.42 -3.56 -19.91
N ASP A 168 -7.26 -4.32 -19.20
CA ASP A 168 -8.62 -4.75 -19.63
C ASP A 168 -9.70 -3.67 -19.37
N GLY A 169 -9.32 -2.52 -18.81
CA GLY A 169 -10.21 -1.43 -18.49
C GLY A 169 -11.06 -1.61 -17.24
N LYS A 170 -10.87 -2.70 -16.50
CA LYS A 170 -11.59 -2.95 -15.24
C LYS A 170 -10.87 -2.33 -14.05
N LEU A 171 -11.62 -1.98 -13.02
CA LEU A 171 -11.12 -1.48 -11.75
C LEU A 171 -10.78 -2.66 -10.82
N TYR A 172 -9.53 -2.76 -10.41
CA TYR A 172 -9.04 -3.80 -9.50
C TYR A 172 -9.04 -3.28 -8.06
N VAL A 173 -9.62 -4.08 -7.16
CA VAL A 173 -9.83 -3.69 -5.76
C VAL A 173 -9.49 -4.88 -4.86
N PRO A 174 -8.42 -4.80 -4.04
CA PRO A 174 -8.13 -5.78 -3.02
C PRO A 174 -8.97 -5.57 -1.76
N PHE A 175 -9.33 -6.66 -1.11
CA PHE A 175 -10.02 -6.69 0.18
C PHE A 175 -9.19 -7.51 1.15
N GLY A 176 -8.57 -6.84 2.13
CA GLY A 176 -7.69 -7.49 3.09
C GLY A 176 -8.44 -8.35 4.11
N ALA A 177 -7.68 -9.12 4.89
CA ALA A 177 -8.23 -9.88 6.01
C ALA A 177 -8.71 -8.96 7.14
N PRO A 178 -9.79 -9.31 7.86
CA PRO A 178 -10.37 -8.47 8.90
C PRO A 178 -9.55 -8.50 10.22
N CYS A 179 -8.44 -9.19 10.24
CA CYS A 179 -7.66 -9.52 11.43
C CYS A 179 -6.16 -9.66 11.11
N ASN A 180 -5.32 -9.72 12.15
CA ASN A 180 -3.93 -10.14 11.98
C ASN A 180 -3.85 -11.60 11.53
N ILE A 181 -4.53 -12.48 12.27
CA ILE A 181 -4.67 -13.90 11.97
C ILE A 181 -6.02 -14.40 12.47
N CYS A 182 -6.84 -14.95 11.59
CA CYS A 182 -8.12 -15.59 11.90
C CYS A 182 -8.67 -16.30 10.67
N GLU A 183 -9.57 -17.24 10.89
CA GLU A 183 -10.52 -17.62 9.84
C GLU A 183 -11.45 -16.41 9.59
N ALA A 184 -11.56 -15.98 8.35
CA ALA A 184 -12.39 -14.83 8.02
C ALA A 184 -13.88 -15.15 8.27
N PRO A 185 -14.67 -14.20 8.78
CA PRO A 185 -16.09 -14.43 9.07
C PRO A 185 -16.94 -14.66 7.83
N SER A 186 -16.47 -14.26 6.66
CA SER A 186 -17.11 -14.53 5.37
C SER A 186 -16.08 -14.63 4.26
N GLU A 187 -16.51 -15.13 3.11
CA GLU A 187 -15.66 -15.23 1.91
C GLU A 187 -15.30 -13.88 1.26
N GLU A 188 -15.83 -12.77 1.77
CA GLU A 188 -15.62 -11.43 1.20
C GLU A 188 -14.24 -10.86 1.49
N TYR A 189 -13.53 -11.42 2.46
CA TYR A 189 -12.20 -10.99 2.88
C TYR A 189 -11.07 -11.76 2.20
N ALA A 190 -9.87 -11.23 2.34
CA ALA A 190 -8.64 -11.83 1.83
C ALA A 190 -8.71 -12.15 0.33
N GLN A 191 -9.22 -11.21 -0.48
CA GLN A 191 -9.48 -11.36 -1.91
C GLN A 191 -8.88 -10.22 -2.73
N ILE A 192 -8.65 -10.50 -4.01
CA ILE A 192 -8.51 -9.48 -5.05
C ILE A 192 -9.71 -9.62 -5.98
N ARG A 193 -10.43 -8.53 -6.21
CA ARG A 193 -11.58 -8.46 -7.11
C ARG A 193 -11.35 -7.45 -8.22
N ARG A 194 -12.06 -7.60 -9.34
CA ARG A 194 -12.18 -6.56 -10.36
C ARG A 194 -13.64 -6.30 -10.71
N TYR A 195 -13.88 -5.09 -11.18
CA TYR A 195 -15.20 -4.56 -11.53
C TYR A 195 -15.15 -3.79 -12.85
N ASN A 196 -16.25 -3.67 -13.55
CA ASN A 196 -16.40 -2.61 -14.55
C ASN A 196 -16.34 -1.24 -13.87
N ALA A 197 -16.03 -0.19 -14.61
CA ALA A 197 -15.94 1.17 -14.07
C ALA A 197 -17.25 1.69 -13.42
N ASP A 198 -18.39 1.13 -13.78
CA ASP A 198 -19.69 1.45 -13.19
C ASP A 198 -20.02 0.61 -11.94
N GLY A 199 -19.11 -0.27 -11.51
CA GLY A 199 -19.27 -1.17 -10.37
C GLY A 199 -19.99 -2.50 -10.68
N SER A 200 -20.41 -2.72 -11.92
CA SER A 200 -20.99 -3.99 -12.36
C SER A 200 -19.91 -5.05 -12.65
N GLY A 201 -20.32 -6.29 -12.94
CA GLY A 201 -19.44 -7.33 -13.42
C GLY A 201 -18.33 -7.74 -12.45
N MET A 202 -18.64 -7.83 -11.16
CA MET A 202 -17.69 -8.25 -10.11
C MET A 202 -17.19 -9.66 -10.37
N GLU A 203 -15.86 -9.81 -10.33
CA GLU A 203 -15.17 -11.08 -10.42
C GLU A 203 -14.13 -11.20 -9.29
N VAL A 204 -14.08 -12.37 -8.64
CA VAL A 204 -13.02 -12.71 -7.66
C VAL A 204 -11.87 -13.35 -8.42
N LEU A 205 -10.70 -12.71 -8.36
CA LEU A 205 -9.51 -13.16 -9.07
C LEU A 205 -8.58 -14.01 -8.23
N ALA A 206 -8.50 -13.73 -6.91
CA ALA A 206 -7.61 -14.41 -5.98
C ALA A 206 -8.24 -14.49 -4.59
N ARG A 207 -7.83 -15.52 -3.83
CA ARG A 207 -8.24 -15.77 -2.44
C ARG A 207 -7.00 -16.02 -1.57
N GLY A 208 -7.17 -15.92 -0.25
CA GLY A 208 -6.07 -16.13 0.69
C GLY A 208 -4.99 -15.04 0.64
N VAL A 209 -5.33 -13.84 0.19
CA VAL A 209 -4.46 -12.67 0.14
C VAL A 209 -4.69 -11.84 1.41
N ARG A 210 -3.75 -11.92 2.37
CA ARG A 210 -3.93 -11.28 3.68
C ARG A 210 -4.11 -9.76 3.59
N ASN A 211 -3.18 -9.07 2.92
CA ASN A 211 -3.25 -7.62 2.77
C ASN A 211 -2.40 -7.15 1.57
N THR A 212 -3.06 -6.89 0.47
CA THR A 212 -2.46 -6.28 -0.73
C THR A 212 -2.78 -4.80 -0.75
N VAL A 213 -1.74 -3.99 -0.78
CA VAL A 213 -1.82 -2.53 -0.84
C VAL A 213 -0.97 -1.92 -1.96
N GLY A 214 -0.53 -2.73 -2.91
CA GLY A 214 0.20 -2.28 -4.08
C GLY A 214 0.26 -3.37 -5.14
N PHE A 215 -0.01 -2.99 -6.37
CA PHE A 215 0.08 -3.87 -7.53
C PHE A 215 0.26 -3.05 -8.82
N ASP A 216 0.77 -3.72 -9.84
CA ASP A 216 0.90 -3.18 -11.19
C ASP A 216 0.94 -4.34 -12.20
N TRP A 217 0.82 -4.04 -13.47
CA TRP A 217 0.84 -5.02 -14.56
C TRP A 217 2.19 -5.08 -15.23
N HIS A 218 2.73 -6.29 -15.33
CA HIS A 218 4.00 -6.52 -16.03
C HIS A 218 3.91 -6.02 -17.49
N PRO A 219 4.83 -5.15 -17.94
CA PRO A 219 4.67 -4.44 -19.22
C PRO A 219 4.58 -5.35 -20.45
N VAL A 220 5.21 -6.53 -20.38
CA VAL A 220 5.26 -7.50 -21.50
C VAL A 220 4.13 -8.53 -21.37
N THR A 221 4.02 -9.24 -20.22
CA THR A 221 3.06 -10.34 -20.06
C THR A 221 1.64 -9.87 -19.76
N LYS A 222 1.48 -8.61 -19.34
CA LYS A 222 0.21 -8.02 -18.87
C LYS A 222 -0.39 -8.70 -17.63
N GLU A 223 0.33 -9.60 -16.99
CA GLU A 223 -0.05 -10.19 -15.72
C GLU A 223 0.10 -9.18 -14.59
N MET A 224 -0.84 -9.18 -13.68
CA MET A 224 -0.78 -8.36 -12.47
C MET A 224 0.24 -8.95 -11.49
N TRP A 225 1.13 -8.11 -10.97
CA TRP A 225 2.00 -8.43 -9.85
C TRP A 225 1.58 -7.61 -8.63
N PHE A 226 1.57 -8.23 -7.44
CA PHE A 226 1.06 -7.58 -6.25
C PHE A 226 1.88 -7.93 -5.00
N SER A 227 1.98 -6.96 -4.09
CA SER A 227 2.56 -7.17 -2.77
C SER A 227 1.56 -7.83 -1.82
N ASN A 228 2.03 -8.64 -0.87
CA ASN A 228 1.19 -9.22 0.18
C ASN A 228 1.93 -9.21 1.52
N HIS A 229 1.31 -8.60 2.54
CA HIS A 229 1.88 -8.53 3.87
C HIS A 229 1.71 -9.84 4.63
N GLY A 230 2.79 -10.35 5.22
CA GLY A 230 2.76 -11.45 6.17
C GLY A 230 2.05 -11.08 7.49
N ARG A 231 1.69 -12.08 8.30
CA ARG A 231 1.11 -11.83 9.62
C ARG A 231 2.15 -11.27 10.60
N ASP A 232 1.67 -10.52 11.59
CA ASP A 232 2.51 -10.02 12.67
C ASP A 232 2.70 -11.06 13.77
N TRP A 233 3.73 -10.86 14.60
CA TRP A 233 3.98 -11.59 15.84
C TRP A 233 4.50 -13.03 15.71
N LEU A 234 5.16 -13.38 14.60
CA LEU A 234 5.92 -14.64 14.48
C LEU A 234 7.44 -14.45 14.63
N GLY A 235 7.86 -13.41 15.34
CA GLY A 235 9.26 -13.07 15.54
C GLY A 235 9.78 -12.05 14.51
N ASP A 236 11.07 -11.72 14.60
CA ASP A 236 11.68 -10.71 13.76
C ASP A 236 11.84 -11.15 12.30
N ASP A 237 12.11 -12.43 12.06
CA ASP A 237 12.58 -12.92 10.77
C ASP A 237 11.52 -13.68 9.95
N THR A 238 10.29 -13.81 10.48
CA THR A 238 9.19 -14.53 9.82
C THR A 238 7.83 -13.91 10.11
N PRO A 239 6.88 -14.08 9.17
CA PRO A 239 7.08 -14.44 7.78
C PRO A 239 7.56 -13.23 6.98
N ASN A 240 8.13 -13.48 5.81
CA ASN A 240 8.41 -12.41 4.86
C ASN A 240 7.11 -11.82 4.31
N ASP A 241 7.11 -10.52 4.03
CA ASP A 241 6.24 -9.95 3.03
C ASP A 241 6.64 -10.49 1.66
N THR A 242 5.72 -10.54 0.72
CA THR A 242 5.93 -11.24 -0.55
C THR A 242 5.48 -10.42 -1.75
N MET A 243 6.10 -10.68 -2.89
CA MET A 243 5.65 -10.25 -4.21
C MET A 243 5.13 -11.46 -4.97
N HIS A 244 3.92 -11.37 -5.51
CA HIS A 244 3.27 -12.44 -6.25
C HIS A 244 2.90 -12.02 -7.65
N ARG A 245 2.77 -13.01 -8.55
CA ARG A 245 2.01 -12.89 -9.81
C ARG A 245 0.58 -13.35 -9.57
N LEU A 246 -0.36 -12.64 -10.15
CA LEU A 246 -1.77 -13.03 -10.09
C LEU A 246 -2.04 -14.20 -11.03
N LYS A 247 -2.51 -15.29 -10.46
CA LYS A 247 -3.14 -16.40 -11.18
C LYS A 247 -4.63 -16.37 -10.88
N VAL A 248 -5.44 -16.23 -11.89
CA VAL A 248 -6.90 -16.19 -11.73
C VAL A 248 -7.38 -17.49 -11.08
N GLY A 249 -8.13 -17.38 -9.99
CA GLY A 249 -8.59 -18.51 -9.18
C GLY A 249 -7.54 -19.02 -8.18
N GLY A 250 -6.33 -18.44 -8.14
CA GLY A 250 -5.25 -18.83 -7.24
C GLY A 250 -5.56 -18.53 -5.77
N HIS A 251 -4.95 -19.34 -4.87
CA HIS A 251 -5.01 -19.16 -3.42
C HIS A 251 -3.61 -18.83 -2.88
N TYR A 252 -3.49 -17.79 -2.05
CA TYR A 252 -2.21 -17.22 -1.60
C TYR A 252 -1.90 -17.48 -0.13
N GLY A 253 -2.61 -18.44 0.48
CA GLY A 253 -2.24 -19.11 1.73
C GLY A 253 -2.96 -18.62 2.98
N PHE A 254 -3.32 -17.35 3.11
CA PHE A 254 -3.97 -16.85 4.34
C PHE A 254 -5.30 -17.59 4.61
N PRO A 255 -5.60 -17.99 5.87
CA PRO A 255 -4.79 -17.76 7.08
C PRO A 255 -3.75 -18.84 7.39
N SER A 256 -3.81 -20.02 6.77
CA SER A 256 -3.10 -21.23 7.22
C SER A 256 -1.67 -21.39 6.70
N CYS A 257 -1.29 -20.64 5.66
CA CYS A 257 0.05 -20.70 5.06
C CYS A 257 0.58 -19.29 4.76
N HIS A 258 1.86 -19.05 5.04
CA HIS A 258 2.55 -17.80 4.79
C HIS A 258 3.70 -18.01 3.80
N GLN A 259 4.02 -16.96 3.04
CA GLN A 259 5.11 -16.94 2.05
C GLN A 259 5.20 -18.17 1.14
N GLY A 260 4.09 -18.88 0.94
CA GLY A 260 3.97 -20.06 0.07
C GLY A 260 4.37 -21.40 0.68
N ASN A 261 5.13 -21.44 1.78
CA ASN A 261 5.73 -22.66 2.31
C ASN A 261 5.78 -22.75 3.84
N MET A 262 5.24 -21.80 4.56
CA MET A 262 5.29 -21.73 6.02
C MET A 262 3.90 -21.91 6.62
N PRO A 263 3.56 -23.09 7.19
CA PRO A 263 2.31 -23.29 7.91
C PRO A 263 2.17 -22.36 9.11
N ASP A 264 0.96 -21.85 9.33
CA ASP A 264 0.68 -21.04 10.52
C ASP A 264 0.63 -21.89 11.78
N PRO A 265 1.29 -21.50 12.88
CA PRO A 265 1.29 -22.28 14.12
C PRO A 265 -0.04 -22.24 14.89
N ASP A 266 -0.84 -21.17 14.70
CA ASP A 266 -2.10 -20.94 15.43
C ASP A 266 -3.30 -21.44 14.63
N VAL A 267 -3.25 -21.38 13.30
CA VAL A 267 -4.30 -21.87 12.39
C VAL A 267 -3.86 -23.24 11.83
N LYS A 268 -4.04 -24.27 12.64
CA LYS A 268 -3.61 -25.63 12.30
C LYS A 268 -4.52 -26.24 11.23
N LYS A 269 -3.96 -26.47 10.06
CA LYS A 269 -4.62 -27.15 8.95
C LYS A 269 -3.69 -28.21 8.36
N ALA A 270 -4.19 -29.42 8.18
CA ALA A 270 -3.43 -30.44 7.48
C ALA A 270 -3.11 -29.96 6.05
N LYS A 271 -1.86 -30.14 5.64
CA LYS A 271 -1.40 -29.71 4.30
C LYS A 271 -1.68 -28.22 4.02
N ALA A 272 -1.41 -27.36 5.01
CA ALA A 272 -1.76 -25.95 4.99
C ALA A 272 -1.22 -25.18 3.76
N CYS A 273 -0.09 -25.59 3.20
CA CYS A 273 0.55 -24.95 2.06
C CYS A 273 0.37 -25.68 0.72
N ASP A 274 -0.38 -26.79 0.68
CA ASP A 274 -0.62 -27.52 -0.56
C ASP A 274 -1.48 -26.68 -1.52
N GLY A 275 -1.03 -26.54 -2.76
CA GLY A 275 -1.73 -25.78 -3.78
C GLY A 275 -1.69 -24.24 -3.60
N VAL A 276 -0.91 -23.76 -2.64
CA VAL A 276 -0.71 -22.30 -2.46
C VAL A 276 0.24 -21.77 -3.52
N GLU A 277 -0.13 -20.65 -4.15
CA GLU A 277 0.67 -19.98 -5.17
C GLU A 277 1.96 -19.43 -4.56
N GLN A 278 3.10 -19.78 -5.16
CA GLN A 278 4.41 -19.38 -4.66
C GLN A 278 4.70 -17.91 -4.97
N PRO A 279 5.40 -17.18 -4.07
CA PRO A 279 5.83 -15.82 -4.35
C PRO A 279 6.93 -15.79 -5.41
N VAL A 280 6.96 -14.70 -6.17
CA VAL A 280 8.07 -14.35 -7.07
C VAL A 280 9.30 -13.96 -6.25
N ALA A 281 9.08 -13.17 -5.19
CA ALA A 281 10.16 -12.69 -4.35
C ALA A 281 9.71 -12.56 -2.88
N LEU A 282 10.66 -12.82 -1.97
CA LEU A 282 10.55 -12.50 -0.57
C LEU A 282 11.07 -11.08 -0.34
N MET A 283 10.22 -10.21 0.21
CA MET A 283 10.47 -8.77 0.30
C MET A 283 11.07 -8.32 1.64
N GLY A 284 11.43 -9.28 2.48
CA GLY A 284 11.85 -9.07 3.86
C GLY A 284 10.69 -9.17 4.85
N PRO A 285 10.97 -9.72 6.07
CA PRO A 285 9.94 -9.92 7.07
C PRO A 285 9.43 -8.60 7.62
N HIS A 286 8.11 -8.40 7.61
CA HIS A 286 7.43 -7.22 8.14
C HIS A 286 7.90 -5.88 7.52
N SER A 287 8.41 -5.89 6.29
CA SER A 287 8.95 -4.69 5.62
C SER A 287 7.88 -3.66 5.27
N ALA A 288 6.61 -4.06 5.33
CA ALA A 288 5.44 -3.27 4.92
C ALA A 288 5.54 -2.81 3.46
N THR A 289 5.57 -3.80 2.56
CA THR A 289 5.58 -3.61 1.10
C THR A 289 4.32 -2.87 0.64
N MET A 290 4.49 -1.64 0.14
CA MET A 290 3.38 -0.77 -0.25
C MET A 290 3.27 -0.65 -1.77
N GLY A 291 3.46 0.54 -2.31
CA GLY A 291 3.33 0.83 -3.74
C GLY A 291 4.23 -0.04 -4.62
N VAL A 292 3.67 -0.50 -5.72
CA VAL A 292 4.32 -1.34 -6.74
C VAL A 292 4.17 -0.63 -8.08
N THR A 293 5.25 -0.53 -8.85
CA THR A 293 5.23 0.08 -10.18
C THR A 293 6.29 -0.54 -11.06
N PHE A 294 5.92 -1.02 -12.24
CA PHE A 294 6.86 -1.37 -13.29
C PHE A 294 7.32 -0.11 -14.03
N TYR A 295 8.61 0.08 -14.13
CA TYR A 295 9.14 1.22 -14.88
C TYR A 295 9.11 0.96 -16.39
N THR A 296 8.39 1.82 -17.12
CA THR A 296 8.23 1.73 -18.57
C THR A 296 8.74 2.99 -19.29
N GLY A 297 9.22 3.97 -18.52
CA GLY A 297 9.72 5.24 -19.03
C GLY A 297 11.05 5.13 -19.79
N ASN A 298 11.47 6.26 -20.36
CA ASN A 298 12.72 6.38 -21.13
C ASN A 298 13.77 7.27 -20.44
N MET A 299 13.43 7.87 -19.27
CA MET A 299 14.37 8.74 -18.57
C MET A 299 15.46 7.96 -17.85
N PHE A 300 15.10 6.83 -17.20
CA PHE A 300 16.09 5.98 -16.53
C PHE A 300 16.87 5.16 -17.56
N PRO A 301 18.11 4.73 -17.25
CA PRO A 301 18.89 3.83 -18.12
C PRO A 301 18.12 2.58 -18.53
N ALA A 302 18.50 2.01 -19.68
CA ALA A 302 17.77 0.89 -20.29
C ALA A 302 17.64 -0.35 -19.38
N GLU A 303 18.60 -0.59 -18.49
CA GLU A 303 18.60 -1.68 -17.52
C GLU A 303 17.53 -1.55 -16.43
N TYR A 304 16.89 -0.39 -16.31
CA TYR A 304 15.73 -0.17 -15.42
C TYR A 304 14.39 -0.41 -16.11
N ARG A 305 14.38 -0.57 -17.43
CA ARG A 305 13.12 -0.80 -18.15
C ARG A 305 12.53 -2.16 -17.79
N ASN A 306 11.22 -2.19 -17.52
CA ASN A 306 10.48 -3.35 -17.07
C ASN A 306 10.89 -3.90 -15.68
N VAL A 307 11.72 -3.16 -14.95
CA VAL A 307 12.03 -3.46 -13.54
C VAL A 307 10.85 -3.03 -12.68
N LEU A 308 10.47 -3.88 -11.73
CA LEU A 308 9.48 -3.54 -10.73
C LEU A 308 10.13 -2.78 -9.58
N PHE A 309 9.58 -1.62 -9.24
CA PHE A 309 9.93 -0.86 -8.06
C PHE A 309 8.86 -1.07 -6.97
N ASN A 310 9.30 -1.21 -5.73
CA ASN A 310 8.42 -1.37 -4.59
C ASN A 310 8.85 -0.45 -3.44
N ALA A 311 7.93 0.37 -2.95
CA ALA A 311 8.13 1.14 -1.74
C ALA A 311 7.85 0.27 -0.51
N ARG A 312 8.82 0.19 0.42
CA ARG A 312 8.67 -0.50 1.70
C ARG A 312 8.59 0.54 2.82
N LYS A 313 7.41 0.66 3.40
CA LYS A 313 7.12 1.69 4.40
C LYS A 313 7.91 1.53 5.70
N GLY A 314 8.38 0.32 5.96
CA GLY A 314 9.20 -0.03 7.11
C GLY A 314 8.44 -0.75 8.22
N SER A 315 9.20 -1.63 8.90
CA SER A 315 8.70 -2.51 9.96
C SER A 315 8.40 -1.74 11.24
N TRP A 316 7.36 -2.18 11.96
CA TRP A 316 7.02 -1.70 13.29
C TRP A 316 7.19 -2.79 14.37
N ASN A 317 7.01 -4.06 14.02
CA ASN A 317 7.02 -5.22 14.91
C ASN A 317 8.33 -6.02 14.87
N ARG A 318 9.44 -5.36 14.56
CA ARG A 318 10.79 -5.93 14.58
C ARG A 318 11.70 -5.21 15.55
N THR A 319 12.61 -5.93 16.17
CA THR A 319 13.70 -5.38 16.98
C THR A 319 14.64 -4.54 16.12
N LYS A 320 15.17 -5.14 15.04
CA LYS A 320 15.91 -4.41 14.00
C LYS A 320 14.94 -4.04 12.87
N LYS A 321 14.73 -2.73 12.69
CA LYS A 321 13.87 -2.21 11.63
C LYS A 321 14.45 -2.49 10.26
N ILE A 322 13.60 -2.82 9.31
CA ILE A 322 13.91 -2.93 7.87
C ILE A 322 12.88 -2.19 7.05
N GLY A 323 13.16 -2.02 5.76
CA GLY A 323 12.36 -1.17 4.89
C GLY A 323 12.71 0.30 5.10
N HIS A 324 11.73 1.20 5.05
CA HIS A 324 11.95 2.63 4.94
C HIS A 324 12.79 2.96 3.71
N ASP A 325 12.44 2.38 2.56
CA ASP A 325 13.20 2.47 1.32
C ASP A 325 12.32 2.20 0.10
N VAL A 326 12.92 2.34 -1.06
CA VAL A 326 12.40 1.79 -2.31
C VAL A 326 13.40 0.76 -2.79
N VAL A 327 12.91 -0.43 -3.13
CA VAL A 327 13.69 -1.51 -3.71
C VAL A 327 13.26 -1.80 -5.14
N MET A 328 14.13 -2.46 -5.87
CA MET A 328 13.84 -3.03 -7.19
C MET A 328 13.68 -4.55 -7.07
N VAL A 329 12.76 -5.09 -7.83
CA VAL A 329 12.66 -6.53 -8.08
C VAL A 329 13.00 -6.77 -9.54
N ARG A 330 14.18 -7.33 -9.78
CA ARG A 330 14.62 -7.79 -11.10
C ARG A 330 14.29 -9.25 -11.23
N ALA A 331 13.52 -9.61 -12.22
CA ALA A 331 13.11 -10.98 -12.47
C ALA A 331 12.90 -11.18 -13.97
N ASP A 332 12.91 -12.43 -14.40
CA ASP A 332 12.46 -12.78 -15.74
C ASP A 332 10.95 -12.50 -15.89
N ALA A 333 10.46 -12.38 -17.11
CA ALA A 333 9.06 -12.08 -17.38
C ALA A 333 8.10 -13.13 -16.81
N ASP A 334 8.56 -14.37 -16.60
CA ASP A 334 7.80 -15.45 -15.96
C ASP A 334 7.96 -15.48 -14.41
N GLY A 335 8.65 -14.49 -13.84
CA GLY A 335 8.88 -14.33 -12.41
C GLY A 335 10.02 -15.17 -11.83
N LYS A 336 10.80 -15.87 -12.67
CA LYS A 336 11.98 -16.60 -12.20
C LYS A 336 13.18 -15.68 -11.99
N ASN A 337 14.20 -16.20 -11.32
CA ASN A 337 15.46 -15.54 -11.04
C ASN A 337 15.33 -14.17 -10.35
N ALA A 338 14.27 -13.99 -9.57
CA ALA A 338 14.00 -12.73 -8.91
C ALA A 338 15.10 -12.35 -7.91
N LYS A 339 15.52 -11.09 -7.97
CA LYS A 339 16.45 -10.45 -7.02
C LYS A 339 15.84 -9.16 -6.51
N VAL A 340 15.94 -8.96 -5.20
CA VAL A 340 15.51 -7.72 -4.55
C VAL A 340 16.75 -6.89 -4.25
N GLU A 341 16.81 -5.69 -4.82
CA GLU A 341 17.97 -4.80 -4.75
C GLU A 341 17.56 -3.41 -4.23
N PRO A 342 18.39 -2.73 -3.42
CA PRO A 342 18.09 -1.38 -2.97
C PRO A 342 18.11 -0.39 -4.13
N PHE A 343 17.22 0.60 -4.10
CA PHE A 343 17.21 1.71 -5.07
C PHE A 343 17.26 3.08 -4.38
N MET A 344 16.32 3.38 -3.48
CA MET A 344 16.27 4.66 -2.79
C MET A 344 16.27 4.40 -1.28
N THR A 345 17.36 4.74 -0.60
CA THR A 345 17.60 4.41 0.81
C THR A 345 17.98 5.65 1.60
N GLY A 346 18.28 5.48 2.92
CA GLY A 346 18.72 6.57 3.79
C GLY A 346 17.61 7.21 4.62
N PHE A 347 16.40 6.65 4.61
CA PHE A 347 15.28 7.13 5.42
C PHE A 347 15.31 6.64 6.87
N SER A 348 16.16 5.67 7.19
CA SER A 348 16.34 5.09 8.53
C SER A 348 17.78 5.13 8.98
N ASN A 349 17.99 5.04 10.29
CA ASN A 349 19.29 4.93 10.93
C ASN A 349 19.36 3.59 11.69
N GLU A 350 20.24 2.70 11.24
CA GLU A 350 20.41 1.38 11.86
C GLU A 350 21.00 1.44 13.28
N ALA A 351 21.77 2.48 13.60
CA ALA A 351 22.46 2.59 14.90
C ALA A 351 21.48 2.79 16.05
N ASP A 352 20.44 3.60 15.86
CA ASP A 352 19.44 3.92 16.86
C ASP A 352 18.03 3.43 16.52
N GLN A 353 17.88 2.70 15.40
CA GLN A 353 16.62 2.16 14.90
C GLN A 353 15.55 3.22 14.64
N SER A 354 15.96 4.47 14.46
CA SER A 354 15.07 5.58 14.09
C SER A 354 14.86 5.65 12.57
N TRP A 355 13.81 6.36 12.19
CA TRP A 355 13.55 6.70 10.79
C TRP A 355 13.00 8.13 10.71
N TRP A 356 13.26 8.80 9.62
CA TRP A 356 12.79 10.16 9.38
C TRP A 356 11.81 10.27 8.19
N GLY A 357 11.69 9.22 7.37
CA GLY A 357 10.78 9.17 6.24
C GLY A 357 10.18 7.78 6.04
N ARG A 358 9.05 7.74 5.36
CA ARG A 358 8.28 6.51 5.09
C ARG A 358 7.78 6.49 3.65
N PRO A 359 8.63 6.08 2.67
CA PRO A 359 8.21 5.89 1.29
C PRO A 359 7.00 4.98 1.22
N ALA A 360 5.94 5.40 0.53
CA ALA A 360 4.69 4.68 0.54
C ALA A 360 4.23 4.26 -0.87
N TYR A 361 4.17 5.17 -1.84
CA TYR A 361 3.71 4.87 -3.19
C TYR A 361 4.62 5.46 -4.25
N LEU A 362 4.49 4.88 -5.43
CA LEU A 362 5.26 5.21 -6.61
C LEU A 362 4.31 5.58 -7.75
N HIS A 363 4.70 6.56 -8.57
CA HIS A 363 3.97 6.92 -9.77
C HIS A 363 4.95 7.37 -10.85
N GLN A 364 4.93 6.72 -12.01
CA GLN A 364 5.74 7.12 -13.16
C GLN A 364 5.08 8.31 -13.86
N MET A 365 5.82 9.39 -14.00
CA MET A 365 5.39 10.58 -14.74
C MET A 365 5.52 10.38 -16.25
N ASN A 366 4.84 11.22 -17.04
CA ASN A 366 4.89 11.17 -18.50
C ASN A 366 6.30 11.45 -19.08
N ASP A 367 7.13 12.22 -18.38
CA ASP A 367 8.51 12.47 -18.75
C ASP A 367 9.48 11.33 -18.40
N GLY A 368 8.97 10.29 -17.73
CA GLY A 368 9.72 9.13 -17.29
C GLY A 368 10.37 9.27 -15.92
N ALA A 369 10.21 10.39 -15.21
CA ALA A 369 10.59 10.48 -13.81
C ALA A 369 9.64 9.65 -12.93
N MET A 370 10.07 9.36 -11.71
CA MET A 370 9.26 8.62 -10.74
C MET A 370 8.95 9.50 -9.53
N LEU A 371 7.68 9.64 -9.22
CA LEU A 371 7.22 10.23 -7.97
C LEU A 371 7.21 9.17 -6.87
N VAL A 372 7.63 9.55 -5.66
CA VAL A 372 7.62 8.72 -4.46
C VAL A 372 6.93 9.50 -3.34
N SER A 373 5.78 9.04 -2.88
CA SER A 373 5.10 9.68 -1.73
C SER A 373 5.74 9.28 -0.41
N ASP A 374 5.86 10.22 0.51
CA ASP A 374 6.29 10.00 1.89
C ASP A 374 5.11 10.28 2.84
N GLU A 375 4.53 9.22 3.36
CA GLU A 375 3.35 9.29 4.24
C GLU A 375 3.63 10.12 5.50
N GLN A 376 4.84 10.01 6.07
CA GLN A 376 5.18 10.65 7.33
C GLN A 376 5.42 12.16 7.17
N ASN A 377 6.27 12.54 6.23
CA ASN A 377 6.65 13.93 6.02
C ASN A 377 5.60 14.73 5.25
N GLY A 378 4.69 14.06 4.57
CA GLY A 378 3.69 14.73 3.73
C GLY A 378 4.33 15.45 2.56
N VAL A 379 5.32 14.80 1.93
CA VAL A 379 6.00 15.28 0.73
C VAL A 379 5.92 14.22 -0.36
N ILE A 380 6.15 14.64 -1.59
CA ILE A 380 6.33 13.77 -2.73
C ILE A 380 7.69 14.10 -3.33
N TYR A 381 8.54 13.09 -3.42
CA TYR A 381 9.83 13.19 -4.08
C TYR A 381 9.68 12.93 -5.58
N ARG A 382 10.50 13.59 -6.39
CA ARG A 382 10.70 13.27 -7.79
C ARG A 382 12.09 12.73 -7.99
N VAL A 383 12.17 11.51 -8.49
CA VAL A 383 13.41 10.85 -8.86
C VAL A 383 13.58 10.96 -10.37
N SER A 384 14.69 11.50 -10.79
CA SER A 384 15.07 11.68 -12.19
C SER A 384 16.46 11.14 -12.45
N TYR A 385 16.79 10.95 -13.73
CA TYR A 385 18.13 10.55 -14.15
C TYR A 385 18.66 11.55 -15.17
N SER A 386 19.92 11.92 -15.00
CA SER A 386 20.66 12.71 -16.01
C SER A 386 22.06 12.11 -16.15
N LYS A 387 22.43 11.84 -17.39
CA LYS A 387 23.81 11.45 -17.72
C LYS A 387 24.79 12.55 -17.33
#